data_d0695bec01ef99332d3ddc54328795c5
#
_entry.id   d0695bec01ef99332d3ddc54328795c5
#
_cell.length_a   1.000
_cell.length_b   1.000
_cell.length_c   1.000
_cell.angle_alpha   90.00
_cell.angle_beta   90.00
_cell.angle_gamma   90.00
#
_symmetry.space_group_name_H-M   'P 1'
#
loop_
_entity.id
_entity.type
_entity.pdbx_description
1 polymer ?
#
loop_
_entity_poly.entity_id
_entity_poly.type
_entity_poly.pdbx_seq_one_letter_code
_entity_poly.pdbx_strand_id
1 'polypeptide(L)'
;VLACAVAWPETVGNLNVVAGVSFTISVALLIYLRLNPDTVRARQSDTILKIASQTLACFQEGFDIPTAQKVCHLLLPAIGAQAVAITDRESILGYAGDDEEISPGGAPIRTKATHATLEDGKLRVLGTPQEIGFPDSIKGLRAGIIVPLTRGDAIIGTLKFYYRRSRDITETQVALAEGLGQLLSTQIAA
;
A
#
# COMPACT_ATOMS: atom_id res chain seq x y z
N VAL A 1 -36.49 -41.54 36.16
CA VAL A 1 -36.90 -40.25 35.55
C VAL A 1 -36.51 -39.05 36.42
N LEU A 2 -36.21 -39.22 37.72
CA LEU A 2 -35.86 -38.15 38.68
C LEU A 2 -34.37 -37.79 38.71
N ALA A 3 -33.48 -38.61 38.13
CA ALA A 3 -32.02 -38.36 38.15
C ALA A 3 -31.52 -37.37 37.10
N CYS A 4 -32.28 -37.10 36.01
CA CYS A 4 -31.87 -36.19 34.99
C CYS A 4 -32.16 -34.69 35.26
N ALA A 5 -33.02 -34.38 36.23
CA ALA A 5 -33.44 -33.02 36.53
C ALA A 5 -32.48 -32.24 37.45
N VAL A 6 -31.56 -32.96 38.17
CA VAL A 6 -30.63 -32.31 39.13
C VAL A 6 -29.31 -31.87 38.51
N ALA A 7 -28.91 -32.46 37.39
CA ALA A 7 -27.65 -32.11 36.72
C ALA A 7 -27.74 -30.86 35.78
N TRP A 8 -28.94 -30.43 35.43
CA TRP A 8 -29.16 -29.33 34.46
C TRP A 8 -28.75 -27.92 34.96
N PRO A 9 -28.99 -27.52 36.22
CA PRO A 9 -28.66 -26.16 36.66
C PRO A 9 -27.17 -25.90 36.80
N GLU A 10 -26.34 -26.91 37.14
CA GLU A 10 -24.90 -26.72 37.28
C GLU A 10 -24.19 -26.56 35.90
N THR A 11 -24.64 -27.29 34.89
CA THR A 11 -24.07 -27.19 33.54
C THR A 11 -24.43 -25.87 32.87
N VAL A 12 -25.62 -25.33 33.07
CA VAL A 12 -26.05 -24.02 32.57
C VAL A 12 -25.32 -22.89 33.29
N GLY A 13 -25.09 -23.02 34.62
CA GLY A 13 -24.30 -22.05 35.38
C GLY A 13 -22.85 -21.96 34.88
N ASN A 14 -22.21 -23.10 34.64
CA ASN A 14 -20.85 -23.15 34.12
C ASN A 14 -20.77 -22.59 32.69
N LEU A 15 -21.76 -22.84 31.83
CA LEU A 15 -21.81 -22.30 30.46
C LEU A 15 -21.93 -20.79 30.46
N ASN A 16 -22.73 -20.20 31.33
CA ASN A 16 -22.88 -18.76 31.48
C ASN A 16 -21.59 -18.08 31.97
N VAL A 17 -20.87 -18.73 32.90
CA VAL A 17 -19.58 -18.22 33.39
C VAL A 17 -18.55 -18.24 32.28
N VAL A 18 -18.44 -19.34 31.51
CA VAL A 18 -17.51 -19.45 30.38
C VAL A 18 -17.86 -18.42 29.31
N ALA A 19 -19.13 -18.23 28.97
CA ALA A 19 -19.58 -17.25 28.02
C ALA A 19 -19.25 -15.80 28.48
N GLY A 20 -19.48 -15.49 29.76
CA GLY A 20 -19.16 -14.20 30.37
C GLY A 20 -17.66 -13.89 30.33
N VAL A 21 -16.80 -14.85 30.69
CA VAL A 21 -15.35 -14.71 30.66
C VAL A 21 -14.88 -14.52 29.22
N SER A 22 -15.37 -15.32 28.25
CA SER A 22 -15.02 -15.18 26.83
C SER A 22 -15.42 -13.84 26.26
N PHE A 23 -16.60 -13.33 26.61
CA PHE A 23 -17.08 -12.02 26.20
C PHE A 23 -16.19 -10.90 26.78
N THR A 24 -15.84 -10.98 28.06
CA THR A 24 -14.97 -9.99 28.72
C THR A 24 -13.58 -9.96 28.09
N ILE A 25 -12.99 -11.13 27.80
CA ILE A 25 -11.70 -11.22 27.12
C ILE A 25 -11.78 -10.62 25.70
N SER A 26 -12.86 -10.91 24.96
CA SER A 26 -13.05 -10.38 23.60
C SER A 26 -13.19 -8.85 23.60
N VAL A 27 -13.96 -8.29 24.54
CA VAL A 27 -14.11 -6.84 24.69
C VAL A 27 -12.79 -6.20 25.12
N ALA A 28 -12.06 -6.79 26.08
CA ALA A 28 -10.75 -6.30 26.50
C ALA A 28 -9.74 -6.32 25.36
N LEU A 29 -9.74 -7.37 24.53
CA LEU A 29 -8.88 -7.47 23.36
C LEU A 29 -9.23 -6.41 22.29
N LEU A 30 -10.52 -6.18 22.04
CA LEU A 30 -10.97 -5.13 21.13
C LEU A 30 -10.56 -3.72 21.60
N ILE A 31 -10.71 -3.47 22.90
CA ILE A 31 -10.29 -2.22 23.53
C ILE A 31 -8.77 -2.07 23.43
N TYR A 32 -8.01 -3.12 23.74
CA TYR A 32 -6.54 -3.12 23.63
C TYR A 32 -6.06 -2.83 22.19
N LEU A 33 -6.67 -3.45 21.19
CA LEU A 33 -6.36 -3.21 19.77
C LEU A 33 -6.73 -1.79 19.33
N ARG A 34 -7.79 -1.22 19.91
CA ARG A 34 -8.21 0.17 19.63
C ARG A 34 -7.32 1.21 20.31
N LEU A 35 -6.84 0.92 21.52
CA LEU A 35 -6.03 1.85 22.32
C LEU A 35 -4.53 1.80 21.99
N ASN A 36 -4.05 0.77 21.29
CA ASN A 36 -2.65 0.63 20.88
C ASN A 36 -2.45 0.79 19.35
N PRO A 37 -2.81 1.92 18.75
CA PRO A 37 -2.47 2.21 17.35
C PRO A 37 -0.95 2.36 17.13
N ASP A 38 -0.19 2.56 18.21
CA ASP A 38 1.26 2.81 18.15
C ASP A 38 2.07 1.60 17.68
N THR A 39 1.60 0.38 17.93
CA THR A 39 2.25 -0.84 17.41
C THR A 39 2.16 -0.95 15.88
N VAL A 40 1.06 -0.46 15.30
CA VAL A 40 0.88 -0.41 13.84
C VAL A 40 1.75 0.70 13.25
N ARG A 41 1.78 1.87 13.89
CA ARG A 41 2.62 3.00 13.48
C ARG A 41 4.11 2.69 13.62
N ALA A 42 4.53 2.04 14.70
CA ALA A 42 5.91 1.63 14.89
C ALA A 42 6.39 0.68 13.78
N ARG A 43 5.60 -0.33 13.41
CA ARG A 43 5.93 -1.24 12.31
C ARG A 43 6.00 -0.54 10.96
N GLN A 44 5.15 0.46 10.71
CA GLN A 44 5.22 1.28 9.50
C GLN A 44 6.49 2.12 9.46
N SER A 45 6.86 2.75 10.58
CA SER A 45 8.09 3.53 10.69
C SER A 45 9.34 2.69 10.43
N ASP A 46 9.42 1.47 10.99
CA ASP A 46 10.52 0.55 10.76
C ASP A 46 10.60 0.12 9.28
N THR A 47 9.46 -0.12 8.64
CA THR A 47 9.41 -0.46 7.22
C THR A 47 9.88 0.70 6.35
N ILE A 48 9.40 1.92 6.62
CA ILE A 48 9.83 3.13 5.88
C ILE A 48 11.32 3.39 6.07
N LEU A 49 11.85 3.29 7.30
CA LEU A 49 13.28 3.48 7.57
C LEU A 49 14.16 2.46 6.87
N LYS A 50 13.75 1.20 6.84
CA LYS A 50 14.46 0.14 6.13
C LYS A 50 14.47 0.39 4.62
N ILE A 51 13.33 0.77 4.05
CA ILE A 51 13.23 1.13 2.63
C ILE A 51 14.09 2.36 2.35
N ALA A 52 14.01 3.39 3.21
CA ALA A 52 14.80 4.61 3.06
C ALA A 52 16.30 4.33 2.95
N SER A 53 16.84 3.46 3.82
CA SER A 53 18.25 3.09 3.79
C SER A 53 18.63 2.30 2.53
N GLN A 54 17.75 1.44 2.03
CA GLN A 54 17.99 0.61 0.85
C GLN A 54 17.85 1.43 -0.45
N THR A 55 16.86 2.31 -0.53
CA THR A 55 16.64 3.15 -1.71
C THR A 55 17.69 4.26 -1.84
N LEU A 56 18.17 4.82 -0.71
CA LEU A 56 19.23 5.82 -0.73
C LEU A 56 20.48 5.32 -1.44
N ALA A 57 20.89 4.07 -1.20
CA ALA A 57 22.02 3.47 -1.88
C ALA A 57 21.81 3.34 -3.40
N CYS A 58 20.57 3.11 -3.84
CA CYS A 58 20.23 3.03 -5.26
C CYS A 58 20.31 4.41 -5.94
N PHE A 59 19.83 5.47 -5.29
CA PHE A 59 19.79 6.82 -5.87
C PHE A 59 21.14 7.52 -5.95
N GLN A 60 22.16 7.04 -5.23
CA GLN A 60 23.54 7.54 -5.39
C GLN A 60 24.08 7.31 -6.81
N GLU A 61 23.54 6.35 -7.55
CA GLU A 61 23.89 6.06 -8.94
C GLU A 61 23.10 6.92 -9.96
N GLY A 62 22.10 7.69 -9.51
CA GLY A 62 21.24 8.53 -10.36
C GLY A 62 19.79 8.01 -10.43
N PHE A 63 18.91 8.80 -11.03
CA PHE A 63 17.49 8.44 -11.24
C PHE A 63 17.28 8.01 -12.69
N ASP A 64 17.76 6.82 -13.01
CA ASP A 64 17.66 6.20 -14.34
C ASP A 64 16.76 4.96 -14.33
N ILE A 65 16.57 4.34 -15.50
CA ILE A 65 15.75 3.13 -15.65
C ILE A 65 16.25 1.97 -14.77
N PRO A 66 17.54 1.59 -14.75
CA PRO A 66 18.03 0.51 -13.88
C PRO A 66 17.79 0.77 -12.40
N THR A 67 18.01 1.99 -11.94
CA THR A 67 17.78 2.39 -10.54
C THR A 67 16.31 2.36 -10.20
N ALA A 68 15.44 2.95 -11.01
CA ALA A 68 13.99 2.94 -10.83
C ALA A 68 13.45 1.50 -10.78
N GLN A 69 13.96 0.61 -11.63
CA GLN A 69 13.58 -0.81 -11.64
C GLN A 69 13.93 -1.51 -10.32
N LYS A 70 15.16 -1.33 -9.82
CA LYS A 70 15.58 -1.86 -8.51
C LYS A 70 14.68 -1.34 -7.37
N VAL A 71 14.36 -0.05 -7.39
CA VAL A 71 13.49 0.58 -6.38
C VAL A 71 12.08 0.00 -6.43
N CYS A 72 11.49 -0.22 -7.62
CA CYS A 72 10.19 -0.85 -7.74
C CYS A 72 10.16 -2.25 -7.10
N HIS A 73 11.19 -3.07 -7.33
CA HIS A 73 11.29 -4.39 -6.70
C HIS A 73 11.44 -4.33 -5.17
N LEU A 74 12.11 -3.31 -4.63
CA LEU A 74 12.21 -3.09 -3.18
C LEU A 74 10.88 -2.65 -2.55
N LEU A 75 10.12 -1.80 -3.26
CA LEU A 75 8.86 -1.25 -2.77
C LEU A 75 7.70 -2.26 -2.82
N LEU A 76 7.68 -3.13 -3.82
CA LEU A 76 6.58 -4.07 -4.07
C LEU A 76 6.17 -4.88 -2.83
N PRO A 77 7.09 -5.58 -2.11
CA PRO A 77 6.73 -6.36 -0.93
C PRO A 77 6.35 -5.48 0.27
N ALA A 78 6.81 -4.23 0.32
CA ALA A 78 6.66 -3.38 1.48
C ALA A 78 5.25 -2.81 1.64
N ILE A 79 4.57 -2.53 0.54
CA ILE A 79 3.23 -1.92 0.53
C ILE A 79 2.12 -2.93 0.28
N GLY A 80 2.46 -4.18 -0.04
CA GLY A 80 1.48 -5.23 -0.34
C GLY A 80 0.67 -4.97 -1.62
N ALA A 81 1.22 -4.19 -2.55
CA ALA A 81 0.66 -3.97 -3.87
C ALA A 81 0.92 -5.18 -4.79
N GLN A 82 0.15 -5.33 -5.86
CA GLN A 82 0.39 -6.32 -6.90
C GLN A 82 1.37 -5.82 -7.95
N ALA A 83 1.43 -4.50 -8.15
CA ALA A 83 2.45 -3.90 -9.01
C ALA A 83 2.83 -2.51 -8.50
N VAL A 84 4.07 -2.12 -8.76
CA VAL A 84 4.64 -0.81 -8.46
C VAL A 84 5.25 -0.26 -9.74
N ALA A 85 5.03 1.01 -10.01
CA ALA A 85 5.66 1.69 -11.13
C ALA A 85 6.20 3.07 -10.73
N ILE A 86 7.33 3.44 -11.31
CA ILE A 86 7.91 4.77 -11.21
C ILE A 86 7.97 5.35 -12.62
N THR A 87 7.55 6.60 -12.77
CA THR A 87 7.62 7.32 -14.06
C THR A 87 8.33 8.64 -13.87
N ASP A 88 8.93 9.12 -14.95
CA ASP A 88 9.20 10.55 -15.14
C ASP A 88 7.94 11.25 -15.70
N ARG A 89 8.12 12.34 -16.43
CA ARG A 89 7.00 13.08 -17.05
C ARG A 89 6.50 12.48 -18.36
N GLU A 90 7.25 11.59 -19.00
CA GLU A 90 7.01 11.08 -20.35
C GLU A 90 6.92 9.56 -20.39
N SER A 91 7.76 8.88 -19.59
CA SER A 91 7.99 7.45 -19.70
C SER A 91 7.92 6.70 -18.35
N ILE A 92 7.76 5.40 -18.43
CA ILE A 92 7.90 4.49 -17.30
C ILE A 92 9.39 4.24 -17.09
N LEU A 93 9.93 4.63 -15.94
CA LEU A 93 11.33 4.37 -15.58
C LEU A 93 11.51 2.97 -14.98
N GLY A 94 10.57 2.54 -14.16
CA GLY A 94 10.61 1.22 -13.54
C GLY A 94 9.22 0.64 -13.31
N TYR A 95 9.12 -0.68 -13.36
CA TYR A 95 7.89 -1.43 -13.09
C TYR A 95 8.25 -2.78 -12.45
N ALA A 96 7.52 -3.18 -11.43
CA ALA A 96 7.67 -4.51 -10.81
C ALA A 96 6.30 -5.07 -10.44
N GLY A 97 6.10 -6.37 -10.62
CA GLY A 97 4.88 -7.08 -10.22
C GLY A 97 4.09 -7.65 -11.38
N ASP A 98 2.77 -7.77 -11.21
CA ASP A 98 1.86 -8.35 -12.20
C ASP A 98 1.93 -7.54 -13.52
N ASP A 99 1.88 -8.23 -14.65
CA ASP A 99 1.89 -7.63 -16.01
C ASP A 99 3.17 -6.82 -16.35
N GLU A 100 4.32 -7.15 -15.78
CA GLU A 100 5.60 -6.45 -16.00
C GLU A 100 6.00 -6.39 -17.48
N GLU A 101 5.72 -7.43 -18.25
CA GLU A 101 6.02 -7.51 -19.67
C GLU A 101 5.27 -6.43 -20.51
N ILE A 102 4.14 -5.92 -20.01
CA ILE A 102 3.30 -4.95 -20.70
C ILE A 102 3.79 -3.50 -20.46
N SER A 103 4.61 -3.29 -19.44
CA SER A 103 5.09 -1.97 -19.00
C SER A 103 6.62 -1.90 -18.89
N PRO A 104 7.36 -2.20 -19.96
CA PRO A 104 8.82 -2.15 -19.92
C PRO A 104 9.34 -0.74 -19.65
N GLY A 105 10.50 -0.66 -19.01
CA GLY A 105 11.21 0.62 -18.82
C GLY A 105 11.41 1.34 -20.15
N GLY A 106 11.19 2.66 -20.17
CA GLY A 106 11.22 3.49 -21.38
C GLY A 106 9.90 3.55 -22.16
N ALA A 107 8.89 2.76 -21.80
CA ALA A 107 7.59 2.84 -22.46
C ALA A 107 6.86 4.15 -22.10
N PRO A 108 6.11 4.76 -23.06
CA PRO A 108 5.38 6.00 -22.79
C PRO A 108 4.25 5.80 -21.79
N ILE A 109 3.96 6.85 -21.01
CA ILE A 109 2.84 6.88 -20.09
C ILE A 109 1.53 6.84 -20.88
N ARG A 110 0.66 5.88 -20.58
CA ARG A 110 -0.63 5.68 -21.29
C ARG A 110 -1.85 5.98 -20.43
N THR A 111 -1.69 6.10 -19.12
CA THR A 111 -2.81 6.21 -18.18
C THR A 111 -3.20 7.68 -17.95
N LYS A 112 -4.49 8.00 -18.14
CA LYS A 112 -5.03 9.37 -17.96
C LYS A 112 -4.80 9.89 -16.55
N ALA A 113 -4.96 9.04 -15.54
CA ALA A 113 -4.76 9.42 -14.15
C ALA A 113 -3.32 9.84 -13.84
N THR A 114 -2.32 9.22 -14.50
CA THR A 114 -0.92 9.62 -14.36
C THR A 114 -0.68 11.02 -14.94
N HIS A 115 -1.19 11.29 -16.13
CA HIS A 115 -1.08 12.64 -16.74
C HIS A 115 -1.71 13.71 -15.86
N ALA A 116 -2.92 13.46 -15.34
CA ALA A 116 -3.58 14.38 -14.43
C ALA A 116 -2.77 14.64 -13.14
N THR A 117 -2.11 13.60 -12.58
CA THR A 117 -1.22 13.76 -11.41
C THR A 117 0.03 14.58 -11.76
N LEU A 118 0.60 14.41 -12.96
CA LEU A 118 1.74 15.18 -13.44
C LEU A 118 1.40 16.65 -13.72
N GLU A 119 0.12 16.95 -13.99
CA GLU A 119 -0.35 18.32 -14.24
C GLU A 119 -0.63 19.08 -12.93
N ASP A 120 -1.34 18.48 -11.98
CA ASP A 120 -1.84 19.18 -10.79
C ASP A 120 -1.15 18.80 -9.47
N GLY A 121 -0.25 17.82 -9.48
CA GLY A 121 0.51 17.39 -8.32
C GLY A 121 -0.31 16.75 -7.19
N LYS A 122 -1.53 16.29 -7.47
CA LYS A 122 -2.37 15.70 -6.44
C LYS A 122 -2.22 14.19 -6.37
N LEU A 123 -2.12 13.67 -5.14
CA LEU A 123 -2.28 12.25 -4.87
C LEU A 123 -3.67 11.79 -5.31
N ARG A 124 -3.74 10.63 -5.97
CA ARG A 124 -4.99 10.01 -6.41
C ARG A 124 -5.14 8.61 -5.88
N VAL A 125 -6.32 8.33 -5.37
CA VAL A 125 -6.76 6.97 -5.01
C VAL A 125 -7.88 6.59 -5.99
N LEU A 126 -7.66 5.55 -6.76
CA LEU A 126 -8.50 5.15 -7.90
C LEU A 126 -9.06 3.76 -7.62
N GLY A 127 -10.37 3.62 -7.67
CA GLY A 127 -11.07 2.38 -7.30
C GLY A 127 -11.41 1.48 -8.49
N THR A 128 -11.32 2.00 -9.71
CA THR A 128 -11.73 1.30 -10.93
C THR A 128 -10.69 1.41 -12.05
N PRO A 129 -10.62 0.41 -12.96
CA PRO A 129 -9.73 0.44 -14.13
C PRO A 129 -9.99 1.65 -15.04
N GLN A 130 -11.25 2.09 -15.14
CA GLN A 130 -11.66 3.23 -15.96
C GLN A 130 -11.10 4.54 -15.42
N GLU A 131 -11.10 4.72 -14.08
CA GLU A 131 -10.50 5.89 -13.42
C GLU A 131 -8.98 5.95 -13.64
N ILE A 132 -8.30 4.79 -13.59
CA ILE A 132 -6.87 4.69 -13.86
C ILE A 132 -6.59 4.98 -15.35
N GLY A 133 -7.47 4.53 -16.24
CA GLY A 133 -7.30 4.61 -17.68
C GLY A 133 -6.35 3.56 -18.20
N PHE A 134 -6.42 2.34 -17.66
CA PHE A 134 -5.66 1.21 -18.16
C PHE A 134 -6.08 0.83 -19.60
N PRO A 135 -5.14 0.39 -20.44
CA PRO A 135 -5.48 -0.30 -21.67
C PRO A 135 -6.15 -1.66 -21.37
N ASP A 136 -6.99 -2.15 -22.29
CA ASP A 136 -7.76 -3.39 -22.13
C ASP A 136 -6.90 -4.66 -21.94
N SER A 137 -5.60 -4.56 -22.26
CA SER A 137 -4.62 -5.64 -22.05
C SER A 137 -4.32 -5.93 -20.58
N ILE A 138 -4.50 -4.94 -19.68
CA ILE A 138 -4.26 -5.09 -18.24
C ILE A 138 -5.55 -5.55 -17.56
N LYS A 139 -5.62 -6.85 -17.24
CA LYS A 139 -6.84 -7.47 -16.69
C LYS A 139 -6.80 -7.72 -15.18
N GLY A 140 -5.61 -7.83 -14.60
CA GLY A 140 -5.40 -8.22 -13.20
C GLY A 140 -5.52 -7.06 -12.21
N LEU A 141 -5.20 -5.85 -12.63
CA LEU A 141 -5.11 -4.67 -11.79
C LEU A 141 -6.38 -3.82 -11.93
N ARG A 142 -7.02 -3.47 -10.82
CA ARG A 142 -8.31 -2.78 -10.83
C ARG A 142 -8.36 -1.49 -10.03
N ALA A 143 -7.42 -1.28 -9.14
CA ALA A 143 -7.37 -0.10 -8.28
C ALA A 143 -5.93 0.36 -8.14
N GLY A 144 -5.72 1.63 -7.76
CA GLY A 144 -4.36 2.14 -7.62
C GLY A 144 -4.27 3.41 -6.78
N ILE A 145 -3.06 3.66 -6.31
CA ILE A 145 -2.65 4.90 -5.68
C ILE A 145 -1.57 5.51 -6.56
N ILE A 146 -1.72 6.78 -6.92
CA ILE A 146 -0.73 7.54 -7.69
C ILE A 146 -0.27 8.72 -6.84
N VAL A 147 1.03 8.76 -6.57
CA VAL A 147 1.66 9.80 -5.76
C VAL A 147 2.59 10.61 -6.65
N PRO A 148 2.51 11.94 -6.65
CA PRO A 148 3.46 12.78 -7.38
C PRO A 148 4.85 12.68 -6.74
N LEU A 149 5.89 12.68 -7.58
CA LEU A 149 7.28 12.85 -7.16
C LEU A 149 7.69 14.29 -7.51
N THR A 150 8.24 14.99 -6.53
CA THR A 150 8.56 16.41 -6.67
C THR A 150 10.03 16.68 -6.40
N ARG A 151 10.56 17.72 -7.05
CA ARG A 151 11.85 18.34 -6.73
C ARG A 151 11.61 19.83 -6.51
N GLY A 152 11.60 20.26 -5.24
CA GLY A 152 11.08 21.58 -4.89
C GLY A 152 9.61 21.68 -5.31
N ASP A 153 9.25 22.72 -6.05
CA ASP A 153 7.88 22.95 -6.53
C ASP A 153 7.59 22.23 -7.87
N ALA A 154 8.58 21.62 -8.47
CA ALA A 154 8.42 20.97 -9.77
C ALA A 154 8.02 19.49 -9.62
N ILE A 155 6.98 19.07 -10.36
CA ILE A 155 6.58 17.65 -10.46
C ILE A 155 7.50 17.00 -11.49
N ILE A 156 8.30 16.02 -11.07
CA ILE A 156 9.30 15.34 -11.90
C ILE A 156 8.86 13.95 -12.36
N GLY A 157 7.82 13.39 -11.73
CA GLY A 157 7.34 12.05 -12.05
C GLY A 157 6.22 11.60 -11.15
N THR A 158 5.95 10.31 -11.14
CA THR A 158 4.97 9.67 -10.25
C THR A 158 5.45 8.33 -9.72
N LEU A 159 5.04 8.01 -8.49
CA LEU A 159 5.12 6.69 -7.89
C LEU A 159 3.71 6.10 -7.86
N LYS A 160 3.55 4.88 -8.37
CA LYS A 160 2.25 4.23 -8.53
C LYS A 160 2.23 2.87 -7.88
N PHE A 161 1.13 2.57 -7.18
CA PHE A 161 0.87 1.27 -6.57
C PHE A 161 -0.46 0.75 -7.09
N TYR A 162 -0.48 -0.48 -7.59
CA TYR A 162 -1.65 -1.10 -8.19
C TYR A 162 -2.11 -2.31 -7.40
N TYR A 163 -3.43 -2.48 -7.30
CA TYR A 163 -4.11 -3.50 -6.52
C TYR A 163 -5.15 -4.22 -7.37
N ARG A 164 -5.41 -5.49 -7.02
CA ARG A 164 -6.47 -6.29 -7.69
C ARG A 164 -7.87 -5.86 -7.28
N ARG A 165 -8.03 -5.23 -6.12
CA ARG A 165 -9.33 -4.82 -5.58
C ARG A 165 -9.22 -3.47 -4.90
N SER A 166 -10.25 -2.64 -5.06
CA SER A 166 -10.32 -1.34 -4.38
C SER A 166 -10.29 -1.46 -2.85
N ARG A 167 -10.90 -2.50 -2.28
CA ARG A 167 -10.89 -2.75 -0.83
C ARG A 167 -9.52 -3.07 -0.23
N ASP A 168 -8.54 -3.40 -1.07
CA ASP A 168 -7.17 -3.65 -0.62
C ASP A 168 -6.42 -2.32 -0.37
N ILE A 169 -6.98 -1.18 -0.82
CA ILE A 169 -6.48 0.16 -0.54
C ILE A 169 -7.12 0.65 0.76
N THR A 170 -6.36 0.65 1.83
CA THR A 170 -6.74 1.18 3.14
C THR A 170 -6.11 2.55 3.37
N GLU A 171 -6.59 3.30 4.36
CA GLU A 171 -5.96 4.55 4.78
C GLU A 171 -4.46 4.36 5.11
N THR A 172 -4.12 3.19 5.65
CA THR A 172 -2.74 2.80 5.94
C THR A 172 -1.90 2.70 4.66
N GLN A 173 -2.40 2.08 3.59
CA GLN A 173 -1.70 2.01 2.31
C GLN A 173 -1.55 3.40 1.68
N VAL A 174 -2.56 4.24 1.77
CA VAL A 174 -2.49 5.63 1.25
C VAL A 174 -1.41 6.42 1.99
N ALA A 175 -1.42 6.39 3.33
CA ALA A 175 -0.42 7.08 4.14
C ALA A 175 1.01 6.56 3.89
N LEU A 176 1.17 5.22 3.73
CA LEU A 176 2.45 4.61 3.40
C LEU A 176 2.93 5.02 2.00
N ALA A 177 2.04 5.00 1.01
CA ALA A 177 2.35 5.43 -0.35
C ALA A 177 2.80 6.89 -0.41
N GLU A 178 2.10 7.77 0.31
CA GLU A 178 2.45 9.20 0.43
C GLU A 178 3.83 9.38 1.07
N GLY A 179 4.08 8.70 2.20
CA GLY A 179 5.38 8.74 2.89
C GLY A 179 6.54 8.24 2.00
N LEU A 180 6.31 7.17 1.24
CA LEU A 180 7.29 6.67 0.26
C LEU A 180 7.51 7.66 -0.89
N GLY A 181 6.46 8.31 -1.39
CA GLY A 181 6.57 9.35 -2.41
C GLY A 181 7.39 10.55 -1.94
N GLN A 182 7.17 11.02 -0.72
CA GLN A 182 7.94 12.10 -0.09
C GLN A 182 9.41 11.70 0.10
N LEU A 183 9.66 10.47 0.57
CA LEU A 183 11.01 9.93 0.73
C LEU A 183 11.76 9.93 -0.61
N LEU A 184 11.16 9.34 -1.67
CA LEU A 184 11.79 9.29 -2.98
C LEU A 184 12.01 10.69 -3.56
N SER A 185 11.05 11.59 -3.42
CA SER A 185 11.19 13.00 -3.83
C SER A 185 12.41 13.66 -3.19
N THR A 186 12.63 13.43 -1.91
CA THR A 186 13.80 13.96 -1.17
C THR A 186 15.10 13.36 -1.67
N GLN A 187 15.13 12.06 -1.94
CA GLN A 187 16.34 11.36 -2.42
C GLN A 187 16.71 11.73 -3.86
N ILE A 188 15.72 11.95 -4.73
CA ILE A 188 15.93 12.39 -6.12
C ILE A 188 16.41 13.86 -6.18
N ALA A 189 16.09 14.66 -5.16
CA ALA A 189 16.47 16.06 -5.07
C ALA A 189 17.90 16.26 -4.56
N ALA A 190 18.45 15.28 -3.85
CA ALA A 190 19.79 15.32 -3.26
C ALA A 190 20.87 15.04 -4.31
#